data_866d93c58b91342bdebdecf80e20ac6a
#
_entry.id   866d93c58b91342bdebdecf80e20ac6a
#
_cell.length_a   1.000
_cell.length_b   1.000
_cell.length_c   1.000
_cell.angle_alpha   90.00
_cell.angle_beta   90.00
_cell.angle_gamma   90.00
#
_symmetry.space_group_name_H-M   'P 1'
#
loop_
_entity.id
_entity.type
_entity.pdbx_description
1 polymer ?
#
loop_
_entity_poly.entity_id
_entity_poly.type
_entity_poly.pdbx_seq_one_letter_code
_entity_poly.pdbx_strand_id
1 'polypeptide(L)'
;IMTNEQMKENFGITNYSFIHASPAEGAETASVSNQLLQTIRDVPKAVLQDYTSAIETQRNYLNQQQIFFSSIAVILFIISLFHIMNSMNHTILARRKEYGIMRAMGITDSGFYKMILQTGILYGLLADALIFVCYHYIFRRVMDYYMAHVVQFLHVTSTVPNMVLAGIMVLNVVLAIVAVMIPARKMIRENIISEIRR
;
A
#
# COMPACT_ATOMS: atom_id res chain seq x y z
N ILE A 1 -21.91 28.91 -6.91
CA ILE A 1 -22.70 28.00 -7.76
C ILE A 1 -24.09 28.59 -7.85
N MET A 2 -24.53 28.88 -9.06
CA MET A 2 -25.88 29.40 -9.33
C MET A 2 -26.74 28.29 -9.95
N THR A 3 -28.04 28.29 -9.64
CA THR A 3 -28.99 27.40 -10.31
C THR A 3 -29.35 27.92 -11.71
N ASN A 4 -29.88 27.04 -12.57
CA ASN A 4 -30.32 27.43 -13.93
C ASN A 4 -31.40 28.53 -13.90
N GLU A 5 -32.27 28.51 -12.91
CA GLU A 5 -33.31 29.54 -12.72
C GLU A 5 -32.68 30.90 -12.38
N GLN A 6 -31.73 30.92 -11.46
CA GLN A 6 -30.99 32.15 -11.11
C GLN A 6 -30.17 32.72 -12.27
N MET A 7 -29.61 31.84 -13.12
CA MET A 7 -28.90 32.28 -14.34
C MET A 7 -29.85 32.90 -15.35
N LYS A 8 -31.06 32.34 -15.50
CA LYS A 8 -32.08 32.88 -16.40
C LYS A 8 -32.63 34.20 -15.89
N GLU A 9 -32.95 34.31 -14.60
CA GLU A 9 -33.49 35.53 -13.99
C GLU A 9 -32.50 36.68 -13.94
N ASN A 10 -31.25 36.43 -13.54
CA ASN A 10 -30.28 37.51 -13.32
C ASN A 10 -29.52 37.90 -14.57
N PHE A 11 -29.33 36.99 -15.53
CA PHE A 11 -28.46 37.20 -16.72
C PHE A 11 -29.14 36.95 -18.05
N GLY A 12 -30.41 36.52 -18.06
CA GLY A 12 -31.15 36.21 -19.28
C GLY A 12 -30.57 35.06 -20.12
N ILE A 13 -29.68 34.25 -19.54
CA ILE A 13 -29.03 33.16 -20.22
C ILE A 13 -29.95 31.92 -20.16
N THR A 14 -30.42 31.51 -21.35
CA THR A 14 -31.33 30.37 -21.54
C THR A 14 -30.62 29.14 -22.16
N ASN A 15 -29.42 29.33 -22.69
CA ASN A 15 -28.69 28.28 -23.41
C ASN A 15 -27.52 27.75 -22.59
N TYR A 16 -27.26 26.45 -22.70
CA TYR A 16 -26.09 25.81 -22.09
C TYR A 16 -24.89 26.03 -23.02
N SER A 17 -23.77 26.50 -22.42
CA SER A 17 -22.47 26.59 -23.15
C SER A 17 -21.72 25.25 -23.06
N PHE A 18 -22.03 24.43 -22.07
CA PHE A 18 -21.32 23.18 -21.83
C PHE A 18 -22.21 22.17 -21.10
N ILE A 19 -22.24 20.94 -21.58
CA ILE A 19 -23.00 19.84 -20.98
C ILE A 19 -22.03 18.68 -20.76
N HIS A 20 -21.93 18.24 -19.51
CA HIS A 20 -21.23 17.00 -19.17
C HIS A 20 -22.23 15.86 -19.11
N ALA A 21 -21.97 14.80 -19.88
CA ALA A 21 -22.73 13.56 -19.81
C ALA A 21 -21.80 12.42 -19.41
N SER A 22 -22.22 11.61 -18.46
CA SER A 22 -21.53 10.37 -18.10
C SER A 22 -22.45 9.20 -18.45
N PRO A 23 -21.93 8.19 -19.18
CA PRO A 23 -22.73 7.00 -19.48
C PRO A 23 -23.09 6.27 -18.18
N ALA A 24 -24.26 5.61 -18.16
CA ALA A 24 -24.68 4.76 -17.05
C ALA A 24 -23.75 3.55 -16.90
N GLU A 25 -23.67 3.01 -15.70
CA GLU A 25 -22.88 1.78 -15.44
C GLU A 25 -23.35 0.65 -16.38
N GLY A 26 -22.41 0.08 -17.14
CA GLY A 26 -22.68 -1.00 -18.10
C GLY A 26 -23.14 -0.56 -19.48
N ALA A 27 -23.32 0.73 -19.73
CA ALA A 27 -23.63 1.22 -21.08
C ALA A 27 -22.41 1.16 -22.01
N GLU A 28 -22.60 0.69 -23.25
CA GLU A 28 -21.56 0.69 -24.25
C GLU A 28 -21.29 2.14 -24.70
N THR A 29 -20.11 2.66 -24.38
CA THR A 29 -19.74 4.07 -24.59
C THR A 29 -19.84 4.50 -26.06
N ALA A 30 -19.45 3.61 -26.98
CA ALA A 30 -19.54 3.88 -28.41
C ALA A 30 -20.98 4.09 -28.89
N SER A 31 -21.93 3.32 -28.37
CA SER A 31 -23.35 3.43 -28.65
C SER A 31 -23.92 4.76 -28.14
N VAL A 32 -23.57 5.13 -26.91
CA VAL A 32 -23.97 6.43 -26.31
C VAL A 32 -23.39 7.62 -27.06
N SER A 33 -22.12 7.56 -27.43
CA SER A 33 -21.43 8.60 -28.20
C SER A 33 -22.10 8.80 -29.56
N ASN A 34 -22.47 7.73 -30.28
CA ASN A 34 -23.16 7.80 -31.55
C ASN A 34 -24.57 8.38 -31.42
N GLN A 35 -25.32 8.05 -30.36
CA GLN A 35 -26.63 8.64 -30.10
C GLN A 35 -26.53 10.13 -29.79
N LEU A 36 -25.54 10.54 -29.02
CA LEU A 36 -25.30 11.95 -28.71
C LEU A 36 -24.90 12.71 -29.97
N LEU A 37 -24.05 12.16 -30.85
CA LEU A 37 -23.69 12.76 -32.13
C LEU A 37 -24.92 12.98 -33.02
N GLN A 38 -25.84 12.03 -33.07
CA GLN A 38 -27.10 12.20 -33.80
C GLN A 38 -27.97 13.30 -33.20
N THR A 39 -28.05 13.40 -31.87
CA THR A 39 -28.87 14.39 -31.19
C THR A 39 -28.35 15.80 -31.37
N ILE A 40 -27.03 16.01 -31.40
CA ILE A 40 -26.43 17.35 -31.56
C ILE A 40 -26.24 17.79 -33.03
N ARG A 41 -26.53 16.89 -33.97
CA ARG A 41 -26.27 17.12 -35.40
C ARG A 41 -26.93 18.40 -35.95
N ASP A 42 -28.13 18.68 -35.42
CA ASP A 42 -28.92 19.85 -35.89
C ASP A 42 -28.68 21.10 -35.01
N VAL A 43 -27.77 21.01 -34.02
CA VAL A 43 -27.44 22.16 -33.17
C VAL A 43 -26.21 22.88 -33.72
N PRO A 44 -26.36 24.15 -34.19
CA PRO A 44 -25.24 24.89 -34.75
C PRO A 44 -24.10 25.04 -33.74
N LYS A 45 -22.85 24.76 -34.19
CA LYS A 45 -21.64 24.86 -33.36
C LYS A 45 -21.55 23.92 -32.16
N ALA A 46 -22.43 22.93 -32.01
CA ALA A 46 -22.25 21.89 -31.00
C ALA A 46 -21.11 20.95 -31.39
N VAL A 47 -20.25 20.67 -30.45
CA VAL A 47 -19.11 19.74 -30.62
C VAL A 47 -19.19 18.70 -29.49
N LEU A 48 -19.21 17.42 -29.85
CA LEU A 48 -19.04 16.34 -28.90
C LEU A 48 -17.55 16.07 -28.73
N GLN A 49 -17.07 16.19 -27.51
CA GLN A 49 -15.74 15.79 -27.15
C GLN A 49 -15.79 14.52 -26.29
N ASP A 50 -15.33 13.42 -26.85
CA ASP A 50 -15.28 12.12 -26.15
C ASP A 50 -13.94 11.99 -25.42
N TYR A 51 -14.00 11.87 -24.10
CA TYR A 51 -12.84 11.70 -23.23
C TYR A 51 -12.57 10.24 -22.85
N THR A 52 -13.36 9.29 -23.37
CA THR A 52 -13.28 7.88 -22.96
C THR A 52 -11.89 7.29 -23.20
N SER A 53 -11.34 7.50 -24.40
CA SER A 53 -10.00 7.02 -24.73
C SER A 53 -8.91 7.66 -23.88
N ALA A 54 -9.06 8.94 -23.55
CA ALA A 54 -8.12 9.65 -22.67
C ALA A 54 -8.18 9.12 -21.24
N ILE A 55 -9.39 8.84 -20.73
CA ILE A 55 -9.60 8.25 -19.39
C ILE A 55 -9.02 6.83 -19.35
N GLU A 56 -9.25 6.00 -20.37
CA GLU A 56 -8.68 4.66 -20.44
C GLU A 56 -7.16 4.68 -20.51
N THR A 57 -6.58 5.57 -21.31
CA THR A 57 -5.13 5.74 -21.39
C THR A 57 -4.56 6.16 -20.03
N GLN A 58 -5.21 7.11 -19.35
CA GLN A 58 -4.79 7.55 -18.02
C GLN A 58 -4.91 6.42 -16.99
N ARG A 59 -5.99 5.63 -17.03
CA ARG A 59 -6.18 4.47 -16.15
C ARG A 59 -5.08 3.42 -16.39
N ASN A 60 -4.78 3.10 -17.64
CA ASN A 60 -3.72 2.16 -17.99
C ASN A 60 -2.35 2.64 -17.51
N TYR A 61 -2.06 3.93 -17.67
CA TYR A 61 -0.83 4.54 -17.15
C TYR A 61 -0.73 4.42 -15.62
N LEU A 62 -1.79 4.72 -14.88
CA LEU A 62 -1.84 4.57 -13.42
C LEU A 62 -1.67 3.12 -12.99
N ASN A 63 -2.31 2.17 -13.68
CA ASN A 63 -2.15 0.75 -13.43
C ASN A 63 -0.71 0.28 -13.66
N GLN A 64 -0.07 0.72 -14.74
CA GLN A 64 1.34 0.41 -15.00
C GLN A 64 2.26 0.97 -13.91
N GLN A 65 2.05 2.21 -13.48
CA GLN A 65 2.78 2.78 -12.35
C GLN A 65 2.58 1.97 -11.08
N GLN A 66 1.33 1.59 -10.77
CA GLN A 66 1.02 0.78 -9.60
C GLN A 66 1.75 -0.57 -9.64
N ILE A 67 1.73 -1.27 -10.78
CA ILE A 67 2.43 -2.55 -10.95
C ILE A 67 3.94 -2.34 -10.77
N PHE A 68 4.52 -1.31 -11.36
CA PHE A 68 5.94 -1.00 -11.25
C PHE A 68 6.38 -0.76 -9.79
N PHE A 69 5.72 0.14 -9.08
CA PHE A 69 6.04 0.42 -7.68
C PHE A 69 5.78 -0.77 -6.77
N SER A 70 4.70 -1.54 -7.02
CA SER A 70 4.40 -2.77 -6.26
C SER A 70 5.49 -3.82 -6.48
N SER A 71 6.02 -3.96 -7.69
CA SER A 71 7.11 -4.89 -7.98
C SER A 71 8.39 -4.52 -7.22
N ILE A 72 8.74 -3.24 -7.18
CA ILE A 72 9.88 -2.75 -6.38
C ILE A 72 9.65 -3.05 -4.89
N ALA A 73 8.44 -2.77 -4.39
CA ALA A 73 8.10 -3.03 -2.99
C ALA A 73 8.24 -4.52 -2.62
N VAL A 74 7.79 -5.44 -3.50
CA VAL A 74 7.95 -6.89 -3.31
C VAL A 74 9.42 -7.29 -3.28
N ILE A 75 10.24 -6.76 -4.18
CA ILE A 75 11.69 -7.05 -4.19
C ILE A 75 12.36 -6.59 -2.90
N LEU A 76 12.10 -5.35 -2.48
CA LEU A 76 12.63 -4.80 -1.23
C LEU A 76 12.16 -5.61 -0.01
N PHE A 77 10.92 -6.06 -0.02
CA PHE A 77 10.37 -6.92 1.00
C PHE A 77 11.13 -8.26 1.10
N ILE A 78 11.37 -8.93 -0.02
CA ILE A 78 12.14 -10.19 -0.07
C ILE A 78 13.55 -9.96 0.46
N ILE A 79 14.23 -8.89 0.03
CA ILE A 79 15.58 -8.54 0.51
C ILE A 79 15.57 -8.34 2.02
N SER A 80 14.55 -7.63 2.55
CA SER A 80 14.41 -7.38 3.99
C SER A 80 14.23 -8.67 4.79
N LEU A 81 13.43 -9.63 4.28
CA LEU A 81 13.30 -10.95 4.92
C LEU A 81 14.63 -11.69 5.01
N PHE A 82 15.40 -11.73 3.91
CA PHE A 82 16.73 -12.36 3.91
C PHE A 82 17.68 -11.64 4.88
N HIS A 83 17.62 -10.32 4.95
CA HIS A 83 18.45 -9.55 5.87
C HIS A 83 18.12 -9.88 7.34
N ILE A 84 16.84 -9.97 7.71
CA ILE A 84 16.40 -10.36 9.05
C ILE A 84 16.89 -11.79 9.38
N MET A 85 16.69 -12.74 8.47
CA MET A 85 17.12 -14.12 8.64
C MET A 85 18.64 -14.22 8.85
N ASN A 86 19.42 -13.50 8.05
CA ASN A 86 20.89 -13.48 8.15
C ASN A 86 21.35 -12.84 9.46
N SER A 87 20.77 -11.70 9.84
CA SER A 87 21.05 -11.01 11.10
C SER A 87 20.75 -11.90 12.32
N MET A 88 19.62 -12.62 12.29
CA MET A 88 19.25 -13.55 13.36
C MET A 88 20.19 -14.75 13.43
N ASN A 89 20.63 -15.30 12.29
CA ASN A 89 21.64 -16.35 12.27
C ASN A 89 22.93 -15.91 12.98
N HIS A 90 23.44 -14.72 12.66
CA HIS A 90 24.62 -14.16 13.31
C HIS A 90 24.40 -13.93 14.81
N THR A 91 23.27 -13.39 15.21
CA THR A 91 22.94 -13.17 16.63
C THR A 91 22.86 -14.46 17.40
N ILE A 92 22.24 -15.49 16.85
CA ILE A 92 22.13 -16.81 17.49
C ILE A 92 23.49 -17.47 17.61
N LEU A 93 24.33 -17.42 16.56
CA LEU A 93 25.67 -17.98 16.59
C LEU A 93 26.57 -17.26 17.60
N ALA A 94 26.52 -15.94 17.67
CA ALA A 94 27.27 -15.14 18.64
C ALA A 94 26.92 -15.46 20.08
N ARG A 95 25.64 -15.76 20.34
CA ARG A 95 25.14 -16.07 21.69
C ARG A 95 25.05 -17.57 21.98
N ARG A 96 25.66 -18.43 21.16
CA ARG A 96 25.56 -19.90 21.31
C ARG A 96 25.98 -20.40 22.70
N LYS A 97 27.06 -19.81 23.25
CA LYS A 97 27.54 -20.16 24.60
C LYS A 97 26.53 -19.78 25.68
N GLU A 98 25.90 -18.59 25.57
CA GLU A 98 24.88 -18.14 26.53
C GLU A 98 23.67 -19.09 26.51
N TYR A 99 23.23 -19.52 25.35
CA TYR A 99 22.16 -20.48 25.18
C TYR A 99 22.49 -21.87 25.73
N GLY A 100 23.75 -22.33 25.55
CA GLY A 100 24.23 -23.56 26.14
C GLY A 100 24.18 -23.53 27.68
N ILE A 101 24.61 -22.43 28.29
CA ILE A 101 24.54 -22.21 29.74
C ILE A 101 23.08 -22.20 30.22
N MET A 102 22.19 -21.49 29.53
CA MET A 102 20.76 -21.46 29.86
C MET A 102 20.12 -22.86 29.81
N ARG A 103 20.48 -23.69 28.84
CA ARG A 103 20.06 -25.08 28.76
C ARG A 103 20.59 -25.93 29.90
N ALA A 104 21.85 -25.75 30.27
CA ALA A 104 22.43 -26.43 31.41
C ALA A 104 21.72 -26.04 32.74
N MET A 105 21.19 -24.84 32.84
CA MET A 105 20.37 -24.36 33.95
C MET A 105 18.89 -24.85 33.91
N GLY A 106 18.50 -25.63 32.87
CA GLY A 106 17.18 -26.26 32.80
C GLY A 106 16.15 -25.50 31.94
N ILE A 107 16.57 -24.54 31.09
CA ILE A 107 15.65 -23.94 30.12
C ILE A 107 15.20 -25.00 29.12
N THR A 108 13.87 -25.17 29.00
CA THR A 108 13.27 -26.05 28.00
C THR A 108 13.31 -25.46 26.62
N ASP A 109 13.21 -26.29 25.57
CA ASP A 109 13.11 -25.83 24.17
C ASP A 109 11.94 -24.86 23.99
N SER A 110 10.83 -25.06 24.68
CA SER A 110 9.68 -24.16 24.69
C SER A 110 10.03 -22.76 25.25
N GLY A 111 10.83 -22.70 26.32
CA GLY A 111 11.34 -21.47 26.91
C GLY A 111 12.20 -20.68 25.92
N PHE A 112 13.07 -21.39 25.20
CA PHE A 112 13.91 -20.82 24.17
C PHE A 112 13.07 -20.24 23.00
N TYR A 113 12.07 -20.99 22.51
CA TYR A 113 11.17 -20.48 21.48
C TYR A 113 10.41 -19.21 21.91
N LYS A 114 9.93 -19.16 23.16
CA LYS A 114 9.26 -17.97 23.69
C LYS A 114 10.16 -16.74 23.68
N MET A 115 11.42 -16.89 24.05
CA MET A 115 12.40 -15.80 24.06
C MET A 115 12.66 -15.28 22.65
N ILE A 116 12.82 -16.17 21.67
CA ILE A 116 13.02 -15.78 20.28
C ILE A 116 11.75 -15.15 19.69
N LEU A 117 10.58 -15.67 20.03
CA LEU A 117 9.29 -15.09 19.63
C LEU A 117 9.14 -13.66 20.15
N GLN A 118 9.48 -13.41 21.42
CA GLN A 118 9.47 -12.06 21.98
C GLN A 118 10.39 -11.11 21.23
N THR A 119 11.57 -11.58 20.81
CA THR A 119 12.50 -10.80 20.00
C THR A 119 11.88 -10.45 18.63
N GLY A 120 11.24 -11.40 17.96
CA GLY A 120 10.55 -11.17 16.69
C GLY A 120 9.40 -10.16 16.81
N ILE A 121 8.59 -10.30 17.86
CA ILE A 121 7.49 -9.35 18.15
C ILE A 121 8.07 -7.95 18.42
N LEU A 122 9.13 -7.83 19.19
CA LEU A 122 9.75 -6.55 19.50
C LEU A 122 10.27 -5.84 18.22
N TYR A 123 10.94 -6.58 17.35
CA TYR A 123 11.39 -6.03 16.06
C TYR A 123 10.21 -5.59 15.17
N GLY A 124 9.16 -6.39 15.10
CA GLY A 124 7.93 -6.04 14.36
C GLY A 124 7.30 -4.77 14.89
N LEU A 125 7.11 -4.67 16.21
CA LEU A 125 6.51 -3.49 16.85
C LEU A 125 7.36 -2.22 16.70
N LEU A 126 8.69 -2.33 16.80
CA LEU A 126 9.59 -1.19 16.58
C LEU A 126 9.53 -0.70 15.12
N ALA A 127 9.50 -1.63 14.17
CA ALA A 127 9.32 -1.30 12.75
C ALA A 127 7.97 -0.62 12.51
N ASP A 128 6.89 -1.14 13.10
CA ASP A 128 5.55 -0.56 12.99
C ASP A 128 5.46 0.83 13.62
N ALA A 129 6.10 1.05 14.75
CA ALA A 129 6.17 2.38 15.36
C ALA A 129 6.87 3.38 14.41
N LEU A 130 7.96 2.95 13.75
CA LEU A 130 8.64 3.78 12.76
C LEU A 130 7.77 4.03 11.53
N ILE A 131 7.09 3.02 10.99
CA ILE A 131 6.15 3.14 9.87
C ILE A 131 5.04 4.14 10.22
N PHE A 132 4.46 4.02 11.42
CA PHE A 132 3.40 4.91 11.89
C PHE A 132 3.85 6.37 11.96
N VAL A 133 5.03 6.62 12.54
CA VAL A 133 5.62 7.95 12.62
C VAL A 133 5.91 8.51 11.22
N CYS A 134 6.58 7.73 10.35
CA CYS A 134 6.88 8.15 8.98
C CYS A 134 5.62 8.44 8.18
N TYR A 135 4.58 7.60 8.32
CA TYR A 135 3.32 7.81 7.63
C TYR A 135 2.64 9.11 8.07
N HIS A 136 2.49 9.35 9.38
CA HIS A 136 1.74 10.50 9.89
C HIS A 136 2.49 11.83 9.74
N TYR A 137 3.81 11.84 9.93
CA TYR A 137 4.58 13.07 9.96
C TYR A 137 5.27 13.42 8.65
N ILE A 138 5.66 12.41 7.86
CA ILE A 138 6.39 12.63 6.60
C ILE A 138 5.45 12.45 5.41
N PHE A 139 4.93 11.23 5.21
CA PHE A 139 4.18 10.90 4.01
C PHE A 139 2.93 11.76 3.85
N ARG A 140 2.15 11.92 4.91
CA ARG A 140 0.94 12.74 4.89
C ARG A 140 1.25 14.20 4.58
N ARG A 141 2.29 14.78 5.17
CA ARG A 141 2.71 16.17 4.89
C ARG A 141 3.19 16.35 3.46
N VAL A 142 3.99 15.44 2.94
CA VAL A 142 4.46 15.47 1.56
C VAL A 142 3.29 15.35 0.59
N MET A 143 2.35 14.45 0.86
CA MET A 143 1.18 14.24 0.01
C MET A 143 0.23 15.45 0.02
N ASP A 144 -0.04 16.03 1.19
CA ASP A 144 -0.86 17.24 1.31
C ASP A 144 -0.22 18.42 0.56
N TYR A 145 1.12 18.58 0.67
CA TYR A 145 1.85 19.58 -0.08
C TYR A 145 1.77 19.35 -1.60
N TYR A 146 1.96 18.11 -2.04
CA TYR A 146 1.89 17.74 -3.45
C TYR A 146 0.48 17.99 -4.01
N MET A 147 -0.56 17.57 -3.31
CA MET A 147 -1.95 17.80 -3.72
C MET A 147 -2.29 19.29 -3.80
N ALA A 148 -1.83 20.10 -2.87
CA ALA A 148 -2.10 21.53 -2.83
C ALA A 148 -1.40 22.31 -3.95
N HIS A 149 -0.21 21.89 -4.40
CA HIS A 149 0.61 22.68 -5.34
C HIS A 149 0.68 22.11 -6.76
N VAL A 150 0.54 20.79 -6.91
CA VAL A 150 0.67 20.12 -8.22
C VAL A 150 -0.69 19.75 -8.78
N VAL A 151 -1.66 19.37 -7.95
CA VAL A 151 -2.98 18.90 -8.37
C VAL A 151 -4.04 19.96 -8.00
N GLN A 152 -3.86 21.19 -8.47
CA GLN A 152 -4.67 22.37 -8.10
C GLN A 152 -6.19 22.24 -8.31
N PHE A 153 -6.66 21.23 -9.05
CA PHE A 153 -8.06 21.10 -9.43
C PHE A 153 -8.87 20.02 -8.68
N LEU A 154 -8.22 19.19 -7.86
CA LEU A 154 -8.91 18.13 -7.13
C LEU A 154 -8.63 18.25 -5.62
N HIS A 155 -9.66 18.61 -4.87
CA HIS A 155 -9.67 18.49 -3.40
C HIS A 155 -9.81 17.00 -3.01
N VAL A 156 -8.79 16.20 -3.36
CA VAL A 156 -8.72 14.79 -2.98
C VAL A 156 -7.81 14.66 -1.78
N THR A 157 -8.37 14.32 -0.64
CA THR A 157 -7.58 13.91 0.52
C THR A 157 -7.01 12.51 0.27
N SER A 158 -5.72 12.45 -0.02
CA SER A 158 -5.02 11.18 -0.18
C SER A 158 -4.69 10.60 1.19
N THR A 159 -5.62 9.85 1.76
CA THR A 159 -5.38 9.12 3.00
C THR A 159 -5.52 7.63 2.76
N VAL A 160 -4.49 6.86 3.16
CA VAL A 160 -4.62 5.41 3.23
C VAL A 160 -5.65 5.08 4.31
N PRO A 161 -6.68 4.27 4.01
CA PRO A 161 -7.66 3.87 5.02
C PRO A 161 -6.98 3.23 6.23
N ASN A 162 -7.37 3.63 7.43
CA ASN A 162 -6.75 3.14 8.67
C ASN A 162 -6.79 1.60 8.79
N MET A 163 -7.82 0.95 8.24
CA MET A 163 -7.89 -0.51 8.19
C MET A 163 -6.78 -1.14 7.34
N VAL A 164 -6.44 -0.52 6.21
CA VAL A 164 -5.36 -1.00 5.33
C VAL A 164 -4.01 -0.83 6.04
N LEU A 165 -3.78 0.32 6.68
CA LEU A 165 -2.58 0.57 7.46
C LEU A 165 -2.43 -0.44 8.61
N ALA A 166 -3.49 -0.68 9.38
CA ALA A 166 -3.50 -1.68 10.44
C ALA A 166 -3.24 -3.10 9.90
N GLY A 167 -3.83 -3.46 8.76
CA GLY A 167 -3.58 -4.74 8.10
C GLY A 167 -2.12 -4.93 7.71
N ILE A 168 -1.47 -3.89 7.17
CA ILE A 168 -0.03 -3.90 6.83
C ILE A 168 0.82 -4.09 8.09
N MET A 169 0.51 -3.38 9.18
CA MET A 169 1.23 -3.49 10.45
C MET A 169 1.12 -4.91 11.04
N VAL A 170 -0.08 -5.47 11.08
CA VAL A 170 -0.27 -6.86 11.56
C VAL A 170 0.51 -7.85 10.69
N LEU A 171 0.45 -7.70 9.36
CA LEU A 171 1.21 -8.55 8.44
C LEU A 171 2.71 -8.43 8.69
N ASN A 172 3.24 -7.22 8.91
CA ASN A 172 4.65 -6.99 9.21
C ASN A 172 5.10 -7.72 10.49
N VAL A 173 4.34 -7.64 11.58
CA VAL A 173 4.64 -8.38 12.82
C VAL A 173 4.64 -9.89 12.58
N VAL A 174 3.66 -10.42 11.86
CA VAL A 174 3.59 -11.86 11.54
C VAL A 174 4.82 -12.30 10.75
N LEU A 175 5.22 -11.52 9.75
CA LEU A 175 6.38 -11.82 8.93
C LEU A 175 7.70 -11.71 9.71
N ALA A 176 7.82 -10.73 10.60
CA ALA A 176 8.97 -10.62 11.50
C ALA A 176 9.10 -11.86 12.41
N ILE A 177 7.99 -12.34 12.96
CA ILE A 177 7.94 -13.57 13.74
C ILE A 177 8.41 -14.77 12.91
N VAL A 178 7.86 -14.94 11.71
CA VAL A 178 8.21 -16.05 10.82
C VAL A 178 9.71 -16.01 10.46
N ALA A 179 10.22 -14.83 10.08
CA ALA A 179 11.61 -14.66 9.71
C ALA A 179 12.60 -15.01 10.84
N VAL A 180 12.23 -14.74 12.08
CA VAL A 180 13.04 -15.05 13.26
C VAL A 180 12.91 -16.52 13.68
N MET A 181 11.74 -17.13 13.49
CA MET A 181 11.50 -18.53 13.86
C MET A 181 12.23 -19.56 12.98
N ILE A 182 12.45 -19.23 11.69
CA ILE A 182 13.13 -20.15 10.77
C ILE A 182 14.55 -20.49 11.24
N PRO A 183 15.46 -19.52 11.51
CA PRO A 183 16.81 -19.83 12.00
C PRO A 183 16.80 -20.44 13.40
N ALA A 184 15.84 -20.06 14.26
CA ALA A 184 15.70 -20.63 15.58
C ALA A 184 15.44 -22.15 15.55
N ARG A 185 14.53 -22.60 14.69
CA ARG A 185 14.24 -24.02 14.49
C ARG A 185 15.46 -24.79 14.01
N LYS A 186 16.22 -24.23 13.09
CA LYS A 186 17.44 -24.85 12.57
C LYS A 186 18.47 -25.07 13.68
N MET A 187 18.69 -24.07 14.52
CA MET A 187 19.64 -24.14 15.62
C MET A 187 19.30 -25.22 16.66
N ILE A 188 18.03 -25.32 17.06
CA ILE A 188 17.61 -26.34 18.05
C ILE A 188 17.84 -27.73 17.49
N ARG A 189 17.61 -27.94 16.20
CA ARG A 189 17.75 -29.23 15.53
C ARG A 189 19.22 -29.64 15.35
N GLU A 190 20.12 -28.71 15.08
CA GLU A 190 21.55 -28.99 14.85
C GLU A 190 22.32 -29.23 16.16
N ASN A 191 21.98 -28.58 17.26
CA ASN A 191 22.69 -28.69 18.52
C ASN A 191 22.53 -30.06 19.23
N ILE A 192 21.47 -30.81 18.98
CA ILE A 192 21.26 -32.13 19.56
C ILE A 192 22.23 -33.16 18.99
N ILE A 193 22.70 -33.01 17.77
CA ILE A 193 23.54 -33.99 17.09
C ILE A 193 25.03 -33.68 17.24
N SER A 194 25.43 -32.41 17.35
CA SER A 194 26.85 -32.02 17.37
C SER A 194 27.48 -32.07 18.79
N GLU A 195 26.71 -31.98 19.85
CA GLU A 195 27.19 -32.04 21.23
C GLU A 195 27.41 -33.48 21.76
N ILE A 196 26.74 -34.46 21.13
CA ILE A 196 26.95 -35.88 21.46
C ILE A 196 28.24 -36.44 20.78
N ARG A 197 28.83 -35.72 19.85
CA ARG A 197 29.96 -36.20 19.04
C ARG A 197 31.31 -35.52 19.35
N ARG A 198 31.38 -34.66 20.33
CA ARG A 198 32.61 -34.05 20.85
C ARG A 198 32.74 -34.32 22.37
#